data_9cf02b7a23e3eadfafad2e888ba89573
#
_entry.id   9cf02b7a23e3eadfafad2e888ba89573
#
_cell.length_a   1.000
_cell.length_b   1.000
_cell.length_c   1.000
_cell.angle_alpha   90.00
_cell.angle_beta   90.00
_cell.angle_gamma   90.00
#
_symmetry.space_group_name_H-M   'P 1'
#
loop_
_entity.id
_entity.type
_entity.pdbx_description
1 polymer ?
#
loop_
_entity_poly.entity_id
_entity_poly.type
_entity_poly.pdbx_seq_one_letter_code
_entity_poly.pdbx_strand_id
1 'polypeptide(L)'
;MAYELPPLPYDYNALEPYIDTLTMQIHHDKHHGAYVTNLNKALESVAEFQDKSLETLLTNLESLPESVRMAVRNNGGGHFNHTMFWEIMGPSRVGEGEDTMEKVGNFIETAFKKVGGYLALTSAFGGVKEMIGQVNAAGMTRFGSGWAWVVLGKDAKLSVISTPNQDNPISNGLEPVFGVDVWEHAYYLRYQNRRADYLNAWWNVVNWDVVAARYDKALKKVKNK
;
A
#
# COMPACT_ATOMS: atom_id res chain seq x y z
N MET A 1 -6.46 23.59 1.30
CA MET A 1 -6.35 23.22 -0.14
C MET A 1 -7.11 21.92 -0.37
N ALA A 2 -7.76 21.75 -1.53
CA ALA A 2 -8.39 20.47 -1.88
C ALA A 2 -7.31 19.41 -2.19
N TYR A 3 -7.56 18.16 -1.83
CA TYR A 3 -6.74 17.03 -2.25
C TYR A 3 -6.96 16.76 -3.74
N GLU A 4 -5.95 16.29 -4.41
CA GLU A 4 -5.98 15.99 -5.85
C GLU A 4 -5.67 14.51 -6.10
N LEU A 5 -6.24 13.96 -7.17
CA LEU A 5 -5.89 12.62 -7.63
C LEU A 5 -4.49 12.68 -8.27
N PRO A 6 -3.46 12.07 -7.68
CA PRO A 6 -2.13 12.11 -8.27
C PRO A 6 -2.12 11.29 -9.57
N PRO A 7 -1.38 11.72 -10.60
CA PRO A 7 -1.22 10.91 -11.81
C PRO A 7 -0.47 9.61 -11.48
N LEU A 8 -0.73 8.56 -12.27
CA LEU A 8 0.09 7.36 -12.20
C LEU A 8 1.53 7.67 -12.64
N PRO A 9 2.56 7.08 -11.99
CA PRO A 9 3.96 7.25 -12.41
C PRO A 9 4.33 6.40 -13.65
N TYR A 10 3.38 5.72 -14.27
CA TYR A 10 3.52 4.85 -15.44
C TYR A 10 2.19 4.77 -16.21
N ASP A 11 2.20 4.26 -17.44
CA ASP A 11 1.01 4.08 -18.26
C ASP A 11 0.10 2.98 -17.70
N TYR A 12 -1.21 3.04 -17.99
CA TYR A 12 -2.20 2.08 -17.49
C TYR A 12 -1.89 0.62 -17.86
N ASN A 13 -1.21 0.37 -18.98
CA ASN A 13 -0.83 -0.96 -19.45
C ASN A 13 0.54 -1.42 -18.93
N ALA A 14 1.25 -0.59 -18.17
CA ALA A 14 2.63 -0.87 -17.74
C ALA A 14 2.77 -2.08 -16.80
N LEU A 15 1.68 -2.49 -16.16
CA LEU A 15 1.65 -3.62 -15.23
C LEU A 15 1.22 -4.94 -15.88
N GLU A 16 0.93 -4.92 -17.20
CA GLU A 16 0.67 -6.16 -17.93
C GLU A 16 1.93 -7.07 -17.93
N PRO A 17 1.76 -8.38 -17.94
CA PRO A 17 0.51 -9.15 -17.95
C PRO A 17 -0.05 -9.42 -16.54
N TYR A 18 0.46 -8.82 -15.47
CA TYR A 18 0.13 -9.15 -14.09
C TYR A 18 -1.11 -8.43 -13.56
N ILE A 19 -1.31 -7.17 -13.94
CA ILE A 19 -2.54 -6.40 -13.67
C ILE A 19 -2.99 -5.81 -15.01
N ASP A 20 -4.24 -6.06 -15.36
CA ASP A 20 -4.77 -5.65 -16.66
C ASP A 20 -5.06 -4.14 -16.74
N THR A 21 -4.95 -3.61 -17.95
CA THR A 21 -5.13 -2.19 -18.27
C THR A 21 -6.47 -1.65 -17.79
N LEU A 22 -7.57 -2.42 -17.97
CA LEU A 22 -8.90 -1.99 -17.58
C LEU A 22 -9.04 -1.89 -16.05
N THR A 23 -8.47 -2.85 -15.32
CA THR A 23 -8.36 -2.78 -13.86
C THR A 23 -7.66 -1.49 -13.45
N MET A 24 -6.51 -1.16 -14.05
CA MET A 24 -5.76 0.05 -13.71
C MET A 24 -6.56 1.34 -13.96
N GLN A 25 -7.26 1.46 -15.09
CA GLN A 25 -8.11 2.60 -15.42
C GLN A 25 -9.26 2.78 -14.41
N ILE A 26 -9.98 1.70 -14.11
CA ILE A 26 -11.10 1.75 -13.18
C ILE A 26 -10.60 2.01 -11.76
N HIS A 27 -9.55 1.32 -11.34
CA HIS A 27 -9.02 1.39 -9.98
C HIS A 27 -8.46 2.79 -9.67
N HIS A 28 -7.71 3.40 -10.59
CA HIS A 28 -7.18 4.75 -10.43
C HIS A 28 -8.27 5.81 -10.64
N ASP A 29 -8.93 5.85 -11.82
CA ASP A 29 -9.77 6.99 -12.17
C ASP A 29 -11.11 6.99 -11.43
N LYS A 30 -11.66 5.80 -11.13
CA LYS A 30 -12.99 5.68 -10.52
C LYS A 30 -12.90 5.44 -9.01
N HIS A 31 -12.19 4.41 -8.55
CA HIS A 31 -12.12 4.12 -7.11
C HIS A 31 -11.28 5.16 -6.37
N HIS A 32 -10.03 5.40 -6.76
CA HIS A 32 -9.20 6.41 -6.11
C HIS A 32 -9.76 7.83 -6.32
N GLY A 33 -10.22 8.16 -7.54
CA GLY A 33 -10.87 9.44 -7.83
C GLY A 33 -12.10 9.71 -6.93
N ALA A 34 -12.92 8.67 -6.66
CA ALA A 34 -14.05 8.79 -5.75
C ALA A 34 -13.61 9.04 -4.30
N TYR A 35 -12.55 8.40 -3.82
CA TYR A 35 -12.01 8.68 -2.48
C TYR A 35 -11.57 10.14 -2.34
N VAL A 36 -10.85 10.67 -3.32
CA VAL A 36 -10.44 12.09 -3.33
C VAL A 36 -11.65 13.02 -3.30
N THR A 37 -12.62 12.79 -4.19
CA THR A 37 -13.84 13.60 -4.27
C THR A 37 -14.62 13.59 -2.96
N ASN A 38 -14.84 12.40 -2.37
CA ASN A 38 -15.61 12.25 -1.14
C ASN A 38 -14.86 12.80 0.09
N LEU A 39 -13.53 12.70 0.13
CA LEU A 39 -12.72 13.31 1.18
C LEU A 39 -12.88 14.83 1.15
N ASN A 40 -12.69 15.45 -0.02
CA ASN A 40 -12.84 16.89 -0.18
C ASN A 40 -14.24 17.37 0.25
N LYS A 41 -15.28 16.67 -0.21
CA LYS A 41 -16.66 16.97 0.16
C LYS A 41 -16.89 16.88 1.68
N ALA A 42 -16.34 15.88 2.34
CA ALA A 42 -16.45 15.73 3.80
C ALA A 42 -15.80 16.91 4.54
N LEU A 43 -14.67 17.40 4.02
CA LEU A 43 -13.92 18.50 4.65
C LEU A 43 -14.49 19.89 4.38
N GLU A 44 -15.44 20.05 3.42
CA GLU A 44 -16.10 21.33 3.16
C GLU A 44 -16.78 21.92 4.41
N SER A 45 -17.29 21.07 5.30
CA SER A 45 -17.98 21.47 6.52
C SER A 45 -17.07 21.77 7.72
N VAL A 46 -15.75 21.57 7.59
CA VAL A 46 -14.77 21.67 8.70
C VAL A 46 -13.51 22.40 8.24
N ALA A 47 -13.63 23.71 8.05
CA ALA A 47 -12.61 24.57 7.44
C ALA A 47 -11.22 24.45 8.09
N GLU A 48 -11.14 24.27 9.41
CA GLU A 48 -9.90 24.13 10.18
C GLU A 48 -9.08 22.87 9.83
N PHE A 49 -9.70 21.89 9.15
CA PHE A 49 -9.04 20.65 8.74
C PHE A 49 -8.66 20.61 7.24
N GLN A 50 -9.14 21.56 6.42
CA GLN A 50 -8.92 21.55 4.97
C GLN A 50 -7.45 21.73 4.56
N ASP A 51 -6.64 22.41 5.37
CA ASP A 51 -5.22 22.66 5.10
C ASP A 51 -4.29 21.67 5.84
N LYS A 52 -4.83 20.69 6.53
CA LYS A 52 -4.04 19.65 7.18
C LYS A 52 -3.53 18.63 6.17
N SER A 53 -2.34 18.09 6.42
CA SER A 53 -1.88 16.95 5.62
C SER A 53 -2.75 15.73 5.86
N LEU A 54 -2.89 14.87 4.85
CA LEU A 54 -3.65 13.63 4.96
C LEU A 54 -3.12 12.73 6.08
N GLU A 55 -1.79 12.68 6.25
CA GLU A 55 -1.14 11.97 7.36
C GLU A 55 -1.60 12.51 8.71
N THR A 56 -1.67 13.84 8.87
CA THR A 56 -2.14 14.48 10.12
C THR A 56 -3.58 14.10 10.41
N LEU A 57 -4.47 14.13 9.42
CA LEU A 57 -5.87 13.75 9.59
C LEU A 57 -6.02 12.29 10.01
N LEU A 58 -5.33 11.37 9.33
CA LEU A 58 -5.41 9.93 9.60
C LEU A 58 -4.78 9.52 10.92
N THR A 59 -3.72 10.22 11.35
CA THR A 59 -3.06 9.96 12.64
C THR A 59 -3.92 10.45 13.82
N ASN A 60 -4.76 11.47 13.61
CA ASN A 60 -5.54 12.13 14.66
C ASN A 60 -7.05 12.04 14.41
N LEU A 61 -7.55 10.91 13.94
CA LEU A 61 -8.98 10.70 13.61
C LEU A 61 -9.91 11.08 14.77
N GLU A 62 -9.52 10.80 16.01
CA GLU A 62 -10.32 11.11 17.19
C GLU A 62 -10.45 12.63 17.46
N SER A 63 -9.56 13.46 16.91
CA SER A 63 -9.67 14.93 17.02
C SER A 63 -10.68 15.53 16.04
N LEU A 64 -11.13 14.74 15.05
CA LEU A 64 -12.09 15.19 14.05
C LEU A 64 -13.51 15.17 14.64
N PRO A 65 -14.38 16.12 14.24
CA PRO A 65 -15.81 16.06 14.55
C PRO A 65 -16.40 14.71 14.11
N GLU A 66 -17.28 14.16 14.95
CA GLU A 66 -17.91 12.86 14.69
C GLU A 66 -18.62 12.82 13.33
N SER A 67 -19.21 13.93 12.91
CA SER A 67 -19.93 14.06 11.64
C SER A 67 -19.07 13.78 10.39
N VAL A 68 -17.75 13.98 10.46
CA VAL A 68 -16.81 13.80 9.33
C VAL A 68 -15.77 12.69 9.57
N ARG A 69 -15.60 12.25 10.81
CA ARG A 69 -14.56 11.29 11.20
C ARG A 69 -14.58 10.01 10.36
N MET A 70 -15.77 9.41 10.19
CA MET A 70 -15.89 8.17 9.38
C MET A 70 -15.61 8.41 7.90
N ALA A 71 -16.04 9.54 7.36
CA ALA A 71 -15.76 9.90 5.97
C ALA A 71 -14.26 10.09 5.73
N VAL A 72 -13.56 10.78 6.65
CA VAL A 72 -12.10 10.96 6.59
C VAL A 72 -11.37 9.62 6.76
N ARG A 73 -11.77 8.78 7.73
CA ARG A 73 -11.20 7.43 7.90
C ARG A 73 -11.28 6.63 6.60
N ASN A 74 -12.45 6.56 5.99
CA ASN A 74 -12.68 5.74 4.80
C ASN A 74 -12.07 6.37 3.55
N ASN A 75 -12.37 7.62 3.25
CA ASN A 75 -11.95 8.26 2.00
C ASN A 75 -10.52 8.80 2.09
N GLY A 76 -10.13 9.35 3.23
CA GLY A 76 -8.74 9.74 3.49
C GLY A 76 -7.82 8.51 3.52
N GLY A 77 -8.23 7.44 4.21
CA GLY A 77 -7.52 6.16 4.17
C GLY A 77 -7.40 5.63 2.75
N GLY A 78 -8.50 5.63 1.99
CA GLY A 78 -8.51 5.22 0.59
C GLY A 78 -7.55 6.04 -0.27
N HIS A 79 -7.58 7.36 -0.15
CA HIS A 79 -6.64 8.23 -0.87
C HIS A 79 -5.18 7.95 -0.50
N PHE A 80 -4.86 7.83 0.78
CA PHE A 80 -3.49 7.52 1.22
C PHE A 80 -3.01 6.15 0.74
N ASN A 81 -3.83 5.12 0.91
CA ASN A 81 -3.50 3.75 0.53
C ASN A 81 -3.19 3.64 -0.96
N HIS A 82 -4.04 4.24 -1.81
CA HIS A 82 -3.90 4.16 -3.26
C HIS A 82 -2.75 5.02 -3.78
N THR A 83 -2.52 6.22 -3.23
CA THR A 83 -1.34 7.02 -3.58
C THR A 83 -0.06 6.21 -3.36
N MET A 84 0.07 5.58 -2.19
CA MET A 84 1.21 4.71 -1.90
C MET A 84 1.25 3.51 -2.86
N PHE A 85 0.12 2.89 -3.15
CA PHE A 85 0.02 1.69 -3.99
C PHE A 85 0.55 1.94 -5.41
N TRP A 86 0.20 3.09 -5.99
CA TRP A 86 0.73 3.48 -7.30
C TRP A 86 2.25 3.70 -7.27
N GLU A 87 2.76 4.35 -6.24
CA GLU A 87 4.19 4.63 -6.10
C GLU A 87 5.05 3.37 -5.94
N ILE A 88 4.55 2.37 -5.22
CA ILE A 88 5.30 1.12 -4.96
C ILE A 88 5.18 0.09 -6.09
N MET A 89 4.43 0.37 -7.14
CA MET A 89 4.34 -0.49 -8.32
C MET A 89 5.05 0.14 -9.52
N GLY A 90 5.28 -0.65 -10.55
CA GLY A 90 5.86 -0.25 -11.82
C GLY A 90 6.00 -1.41 -12.78
N PRO A 91 6.47 -1.17 -14.01
CA PRO A 91 6.71 -2.22 -14.98
C PRO A 91 7.58 -3.34 -14.40
N SER A 92 7.19 -4.58 -14.68
CA SER A 92 7.96 -5.74 -14.20
C SER A 92 9.40 -5.70 -14.69
N ARG A 93 10.33 -5.91 -13.76
CA ARG A 93 11.77 -6.06 -14.07
C ARG A 93 12.22 -7.52 -14.09
N VAL A 94 11.30 -8.43 -13.79
CA VAL A 94 11.61 -9.85 -13.57
C VAL A 94 11.61 -10.61 -14.89
N GLY A 95 10.86 -10.16 -15.88
CA GLY A 95 10.61 -10.90 -17.13
C GLY A 95 9.67 -12.08 -16.89
N GLU A 96 9.32 -12.77 -17.99
CA GLU A 96 8.52 -14.00 -17.94
C GLU A 96 9.43 -15.22 -17.77
N GLY A 97 8.96 -16.26 -17.07
CA GLY A 97 9.66 -17.54 -16.93
C GLY A 97 9.53 -18.20 -15.57
N GLU A 98 10.10 -19.40 -15.43
CA GLU A 98 9.91 -20.27 -14.27
C GLU A 98 10.53 -19.74 -12.96
N ASP A 99 11.59 -18.91 -13.02
CA ASP A 99 12.30 -18.43 -11.82
C ASP A 99 11.89 -17.03 -11.38
N THR A 100 10.66 -16.59 -11.70
CA THR A 100 10.21 -15.21 -11.40
C THR A 100 10.27 -14.87 -9.91
N MET A 101 9.88 -15.79 -9.02
CA MET A 101 9.88 -15.54 -7.57
C MET A 101 11.30 -15.52 -6.98
N GLU A 102 12.25 -16.26 -7.52
CA GLU A 102 13.66 -16.16 -7.13
C GLU A 102 14.22 -14.78 -7.52
N LYS A 103 13.94 -14.34 -8.75
CA LYS A 103 14.36 -13.00 -9.21
C LYS A 103 13.73 -11.88 -8.36
N VAL A 104 12.44 -11.99 -8.03
CA VAL A 104 11.77 -11.07 -7.08
C VAL A 104 12.53 -11.07 -5.75
N GLY A 105 12.86 -12.23 -5.20
CA GLY A 105 13.63 -12.35 -3.97
C GLY A 105 14.98 -11.63 -4.05
N ASN A 106 15.72 -11.79 -5.14
CA ASN A 106 16.99 -11.12 -5.37
C ASN A 106 16.85 -9.59 -5.48
N PHE A 107 15.77 -9.08 -6.09
CA PHE A 107 15.49 -7.64 -6.13
C PHE A 107 15.19 -7.08 -4.74
N ILE A 108 14.39 -7.78 -3.92
CA ILE A 108 14.10 -7.39 -2.53
C ILE A 108 15.39 -7.31 -1.72
N GLU A 109 16.18 -8.38 -1.76
CA GLU A 109 17.45 -8.45 -1.04
C GLU A 109 18.40 -7.32 -1.44
N THR A 110 18.55 -7.10 -2.74
CA THR A 110 19.42 -6.04 -3.29
C THR A 110 18.94 -4.66 -2.85
N ALA A 111 17.64 -4.37 -2.96
CA ALA A 111 17.09 -3.08 -2.59
C ALA A 111 17.23 -2.80 -1.09
N PHE A 112 16.92 -3.78 -0.23
CA PHE A 112 17.04 -3.62 1.21
C PHE A 112 18.51 -3.58 1.69
N LYS A 113 19.45 -4.25 1.02
CA LYS A 113 20.89 -4.10 1.30
C LYS A 113 21.38 -2.67 1.03
N LYS A 114 20.94 -2.03 -0.04
CA LYS A 114 21.31 -0.64 -0.39
C LYS A 114 20.99 0.37 0.73
N VAL A 115 19.90 0.15 1.46
CA VAL A 115 19.46 1.03 2.56
C VAL A 115 19.82 0.50 3.95
N GLY A 116 20.59 -0.57 4.05
CA GLY A 116 20.97 -1.20 5.32
C GLY A 116 19.80 -1.90 6.05
N GLY A 117 18.71 -2.18 5.36
CA GLY A 117 17.48 -2.76 5.93
C GLY A 117 17.39 -4.28 5.87
N TYR A 118 18.31 -4.96 5.18
CA TYR A 118 18.23 -6.40 4.95
C TYR A 118 18.30 -7.23 6.25
N LEU A 119 19.14 -6.81 7.19
CA LEU A 119 19.22 -7.48 8.50
C LEU A 119 17.93 -7.33 9.30
N ALA A 120 17.27 -6.17 9.24
CA ALA A 120 15.97 -5.96 9.89
C ALA A 120 14.88 -6.86 9.26
N LEU A 121 14.88 -7.00 7.93
CA LEU A 121 13.96 -7.88 7.20
C LEU A 121 14.19 -9.35 7.61
N THR A 122 15.43 -9.84 7.58
CA THR A 122 15.75 -11.23 7.94
C THR A 122 15.49 -11.52 9.42
N SER A 123 15.76 -10.56 10.31
CA SER A 123 15.46 -10.70 11.74
C SER A 123 13.96 -10.74 12.04
N ALA A 124 13.16 -9.98 11.27
CA ALA A 124 11.72 -9.92 11.49
C ALA A 124 10.98 -11.15 10.92
N PHE A 125 11.41 -11.65 9.78
CA PHE A 125 10.65 -12.64 9.02
C PHE A 125 11.35 -14.00 8.85
N GLY A 126 12.64 -14.07 9.09
CA GLY A 126 13.48 -15.25 8.80
C GLY A 126 14.12 -15.19 7.40
N GLY A 127 13.56 -14.41 6.48
CA GLY A 127 14.04 -14.24 5.11
C GLY A 127 13.00 -13.61 4.20
N VAL A 128 13.38 -13.41 2.95
CA VAL A 128 12.50 -12.80 1.92
C VAL A 128 11.34 -13.74 1.58
N LYS A 129 11.59 -15.03 1.43
CA LYS A 129 10.56 -16.03 1.11
C LYS A 129 9.51 -16.11 2.21
N GLU A 130 9.94 -16.09 3.45
CA GLU A 130 9.08 -16.12 4.63
C GLU A 130 8.25 -14.83 4.73
N MET A 131 8.82 -13.67 4.44
CA MET A 131 8.09 -12.40 4.36
C MET A 131 6.98 -12.46 3.29
N ILE A 132 7.31 -12.91 2.07
CA ILE A 132 6.34 -13.09 0.99
C ILE A 132 5.21 -14.03 1.43
N GLY A 133 5.54 -15.16 2.05
CA GLY A 133 4.56 -16.11 2.59
C GLY A 133 3.64 -15.50 3.63
N GLN A 134 4.17 -14.70 4.56
CA GLN A 134 3.39 -14.02 5.59
C GLN A 134 2.45 -12.95 5.00
N VAL A 135 2.92 -12.15 4.04
CA VAL A 135 2.07 -11.15 3.36
C VAL A 135 0.97 -11.82 2.57
N ASN A 136 1.28 -12.87 1.81
CA ASN A 136 0.26 -13.63 1.08
C ASN A 136 -0.77 -14.24 2.02
N ALA A 137 -0.33 -14.84 3.13
CA ALA A 137 -1.23 -15.40 4.15
C ALA A 137 -2.14 -14.32 4.76
N ALA A 138 -1.60 -13.13 5.09
CA ALA A 138 -2.37 -12.02 5.59
C ALA A 138 -3.41 -11.52 4.57
N GLY A 139 -3.05 -11.45 3.29
CA GLY A 139 -3.96 -11.09 2.20
C GLY A 139 -5.05 -12.14 1.97
N MET A 140 -4.72 -13.43 2.04
CA MET A 140 -5.69 -14.53 1.89
C MET A 140 -6.67 -14.61 3.07
N THR A 141 -6.19 -14.42 4.29
CA THR A 141 -7.03 -14.49 5.50
C THR A 141 -7.81 -13.20 5.78
N ARG A 142 -7.52 -12.08 5.04
CA ARG A 142 -8.34 -10.87 5.11
C ARG A 142 -9.73 -11.16 4.54
N PHE A 143 -10.67 -11.41 5.42
CA PHE A 143 -12.06 -11.68 5.02
C PHE A 143 -12.72 -10.40 4.51
N GLY A 144 -13.28 -10.45 3.29
CA GLY A 144 -13.84 -9.29 2.61
C GLY A 144 -12.76 -8.35 2.05
N SER A 145 -13.09 -7.07 2.02
CA SER A 145 -12.24 -6.01 1.51
C SER A 145 -11.18 -5.57 2.52
N GLY A 146 -10.03 -5.19 2.04
CA GLY A 146 -8.95 -4.66 2.88
C GLY A 146 -7.58 -4.74 2.23
N TRP A 147 -6.56 -4.72 3.07
CA TRP A 147 -5.16 -4.65 2.69
C TRP A 147 -4.31 -5.60 3.53
N ALA A 148 -3.23 -6.12 2.94
CA ALA A 148 -2.14 -6.74 3.68
C ALA A 148 -0.90 -5.84 3.60
N TRP A 149 -0.21 -5.66 4.73
CA TRP A 149 0.85 -4.67 4.89
C TRP A 149 2.11 -5.26 5.47
N VAL A 150 3.26 -4.70 5.06
CA VAL A 150 4.47 -4.69 5.88
C VAL A 150 4.59 -3.29 6.50
N VAL A 151 4.68 -3.26 7.81
CA VAL A 151 4.74 -2.02 8.61
C VAL A 151 5.98 -1.99 9.49
N LEU A 152 6.42 -0.78 9.84
CA LEU A 152 7.45 -0.54 10.85
C LEU A 152 6.79 -0.02 12.14
N GLY A 153 7.04 -0.70 13.24
CA GLY A 153 6.59 -0.31 14.57
C GLY A 153 7.43 0.81 15.17
N LYS A 154 6.96 1.39 16.29
CA LYS A 154 7.69 2.40 17.07
C LYS A 154 9.00 1.86 17.66
N ASP A 155 9.11 0.56 17.82
CA ASP A 155 10.31 -0.17 18.24
C ASP A 155 11.28 -0.46 17.08
N ALA A 156 11.05 0.13 15.92
CA ALA A 156 11.79 -0.07 14.69
C ALA A 156 11.82 -1.52 14.18
N LYS A 157 10.82 -2.34 14.55
CA LYS A 157 10.67 -3.70 14.04
C LYS A 157 9.64 -3.76 12.92
N LEU A 158 9.96 -4.55 11.90
CA LEU A 158 9.05 -4.88 10.81
C LEU A 158 8.05 -5.96 11.26
N SER A 159 6.82 -5.85 10.79
CA SER A 159 5.79 -6.88 10.98
C SER A 159 4.80 -6.89 9.82
N VAL A 160 4.08 -8.01 9.66
CA VAL A 160 2.97 -8.15 8.72
C VAL A 160 1.65 -7.99 9.48
N ILE A 161 0.78 -7.14 8.96
CA ILE A 161 -0.60 -6.98 9.45
C ILE A 161 -1.59 -6.96 8.30
N SER A 162 -2.88 -7.08 8.59
CA SER A 162 -3.93 -6.75 7.64
C SER A 162 -4.95 -5.79 8.25
N THR A 163 -5.52 -4.92 7.42
CA THR A 163 -6.56 -3.96 7.83
C THR A 163 -7.82 -4.14 7.00
N PRO A 164 -9.02 -3.96 7.58
CA PRO A 164 -10.27 -4.00 6.82
C PRO A 164 -10.45 -2.73 6.00
N ASN A 165 -11.22 -2.83 4.92
CA ASN A 165 -11.64 -1.70 4.10
C ASN A 165 -10.47 -0.79 3.71
N GLN A 166 -10.55 0.52 4.03
CA GLN A 166 -9.48 1.49 3.76
C GLN A 166 -8.77 1.95 5.04
N ASP A 167 -8.90 1.19 6.13
CA ASP A 167 -8.15 1.48 7.36
C ASP A 167 -6.65 1.48 7.09
N ASN A 168 -5.98 2.51 7.60
CA ASN A 168 -4.56 2.71 7.36
C ASN A 168 -3.74 2.45 8.63
N PRO A 169 -2.59 1.78 8.54
CA PRO A 169 -1.70 1.52 9.68
C PRO A 169 -1.28 2.77 10.47
N ILE A 170 -1.15 3.94 9.80
CA ILE A 170 -0.73 5.17 10.49
C ILE A 170 -1.70 5.64 11.57
N SER A 171 -2.99 5.32 11.44
CA SER A 171 -3.99 5.61 12.48
C SER A 171 -3.73 4.86 13.79
N ASN A 172 -2.96 3.77 13.73
CA ASN A 172 -2.52 2.97 14.87
C ASN A 172 -1.05 3.24 15.25
N GLY A 173 -0.43 4.29 14.69
CA GLY A 173 0.94 4.68 14.98
C GLY A 173 2.00 3.76 14.35
N LEU A 174 1.64 3.00 13.30
CA LEU A 174 2.53 2.16 12.52
C LEU A 174 2.87 2.85 11.19
N GLU A 175 4.11 2.75 10.74
CA GLU A 175 4.52 3.33 9.46
C GLU A 175 4.42 2.27 8.34
N PRO A 176 3.55 2.45 7.33
CA PRO A 176 3.42 1.48 6.24
C PRO A 176 4.64 1.57 5.30
N VAL A 177 5.36 0.45 5.18
CA VAL A 177 6.47 0.29 4.24
C VAL A 177 5.95 -0.01 2.85
N PHE A 178 5.09 -1.02 2.74
CA PHE A 178 4.32 -1.33 1.55
C PHE A 178 3.04 -2.10 1.92
N GLY A 179 2.11 -2.19 0.99
CA GLY A 179 0.88 -2.97 1.15
C GLY A 179 0.29 -3.39 -0.18
N VAL A 180 -0.46 -4.47 -0.17
CA VAL A 180 -1.21 -4.98 -1.31
C VAL A 180 -2.71 -4.85 -1.07
N ASP A 181 -3.41 -4.30 -2.04
CA ASP A 181 -4.87 -4.19 -2.05
C ASP A 181 -5.51 -5.55 -2.32
N VAL A 182 -6.37 -6.02 -1.43
CA VAL A 182 -7.13 -7.26 -1.59
C VAL A 182 -8.64 -7.04 -1.71
N TRP A 183 -9.06 -5.80 -1.98
CA TRP A 183 -10.40 -5.53 -2.49
C TRP A 183 -10.57 -6.23 -3.85
N GLU A 184 -11.75 -6.78 -4.11
CA GLU A 184 -12.01 -7.47 -5.37
C GLU A 184 -11.83 -6.57 -6.60
N HIS A 185 -12.09 -5.26 -6.48
CA HIS A 185 -11.86 -4.32 -7.57
C HIS A 185 -10.39 -4.26 -8.04
N ALA A 186 -9.44 -4.63 -7.20
CA ALA A 186 -8.02 -4.64 -7.55
C ALA A 186 -7.62 -5.81 -8.46
N TYR A 187 -8.44 -6.88 -8.54
CA TYR A 187 -8.03 -8.09 -9.25
C TYR A 187 -9.14 -8.86 -9.97
N TYR A 188 -10.42 -8.54 -9.74
CA TYR A 188 -11.53 -9.40 -10.17
C TYR A 188 -11.63 -9.56 -11.69
N LEU A 189 -11.34 -8.52 -12.47
CA LEU A 189 -11.44 -8.58 -13.93
C LEU A 189 -10.50 -9.65 -14.52
N ARG A 190 -9.30 -9.77 -13.97
CA ARG A 190 -8.31 -10.75 -14.47
C ARG A 190 -8.35 -12.08 -13.71
N TYR A 191 -8.51 -12.05 -12.40
CA TYR A 191 -8.35 -13.22 -11.53
C TYR A 191 -9.66 -13.78 -10.97
N GLN A 192 -10.78 -13.05 -11.07
CA GLN A 192 -12.07 -13.38 -10.48
C GLN A 192 -11.89 -13.73 -8.98
N ASN A 193 -12.34 -14.90 -8.55
CA ASN A 193 -12.22 -15.36 -7.17
C ASN A 193 -10.82 -15.89 -6.78
N ARG A 194 -9.87 -15.91 -7.72
CA ARG A 194 -8.52 -16.47 -7.49
C ARG A 194 -7.58 -15.44 -6.87
N ARG A 195 -7.89 -14.98 -5.65
CA ARG A 195 -7.06 -14.00 -4.93
C ARG A 195 -5.61 -14.47 -4.76
N ALA A 196 -5.38 -15.79 -4.56
CA ALA A 196 -4.05 -16.35 -4.44
C ALA A 196 -3.20 -16.10 -5.70
N ASP A 197 -3.78 -16.25 -6.90
CA ASP A 197 -3.09 -16.03 -8.16
C ASP A 197 -2.72 -14.55 -8.33
N TYR A 198 -3.64 -13.65 -7.97
CA TYR A 198 -3.38 -12.21 -7.95
C TYR A 198 -2.22 -11.85 -7.01
N LEU A 199 -2.26 -12.33 -5.76
CA LEU A 199 -1.22 -12.07 -4.78
C LEU A 199 0.16 -12.54 -5.29
N ASN A 200 0.22 -13.74 -5.89
CA ASN A 200 1.46 -14.26 -6.46
C ASN A 200 1.93 -13.42 -7.67
N ALA A 201 1.01 -12.97 -8.51
CA ALA A 201 1.33 -12.14 -9.68
C ALA A 201 1.80 -10.73 -9.29
N TRP A 202 1.20 -10.14 -8.25
CA TRP A 202 1.48 -8.77 -7.80
C TRP A 202 2.96 -8.54 -7.46
N TRP A 203 3.66 -9.51 -6.90
CA TRP A 203 5.07 -9.40 -6.55
C TRP A 203 5.97 -9.02 -7.74
N ASN A 204 5.55 -9.34 -8.96
CA ASN A 204 6.31 -9.04 -10.18
C ASN A 204 6.27 -7.56 -10.57
N VAL A 205 5.29 -6.81 -10.09
CA VAL A 205 5.12 -5.38 -10.43
C VAL A 205 5.53 -4.45 -9.30
N VAL A 206 6.08 -4.97 -8.19
CA VAL A 206 6.54 -4.15 -7.07
C VAL A 206 7.87 -3.47 -7.41
N ASN A 207 7.93 -2.16 -7.20
CA ASN A 207 9.16 -1.36 -7.33
C ASN A 207 9.94 -1.40 -6.00
N TRP A 208 10.84 -2.36 -5.89
CA TRP A 208 11.59 -2.62 -4.66
C TRP A 208 12.54 -1.50 -4.26
N ASP A 209 13.03 -0.68 -5.20
CA ASP A 209 13.85 0.49 -4.87
C ASP A 209 13.00 1.55 -4.13
N VAL A 210 11.75 1.76 -4.56
CA VAL A 210 10.80 2.65 -3.87
C VAL A 210 10.42 2.09 -2.50
N VAL A 211 10.12 0.79 -2.41
CA VAL A 211 9.80 0.13 -1.13
C VAL A 211 10.95 0.27 -0.13
N ALA A 212 12.19 0.02 -0.56
CA ALA A 212 13.36 0.17 0.29
C ALA A 212 13.58 1.63 0.75
N ALA A 213 13.37 2.61 -0.14
CA ALA A 213 13.43 4.02 0.21
C ALA A 213 12.34 4.42 1.23
N ARG A 214 11.13 3.86 1.11
CA ARG A 214 10.05 4.06 2.09
C ARG A 214 10.41 3.47 3.45
N TYR A 215 11.02 2.28 3.48
CA TYR A 215 11.54 1.70 4.73
C TYR A 215 12.58 2.62 5.40
N ASP A 216 13.57 3.12 4.65
CA ASP A 216 14.60 4.02 5.18
C ASP A 216 13.98 5.32 5.75
N LYS A 217 13.02 5.90 5.02
CA LYS A 217 12.26 7.09 5.49
C LYS A 217 11.48 6.79 6.78
N ALA A 218 10.77 5.66 6.82
CA ALA A 218 10.03 5.23 8.00
C ALA A 218 10.96 5.01 9.21
N LEU A 219 12.11 4.36 9.00
CA LEU A 219 13.11 4.11 10.04
C LEU A 219 13.68 5.41 10.62
N LYS A 220 14.00 6.38 9.77
CA LYS A 220 14.45 7.72 10.19
C LYS A 220 13.38 8.44 11.01
N LYS A 221 12.12 8.37 10.57
CA LYS A 221 10.98 8.98 11.27
C LYS A 221 10.75 8.37 12.66
N VAL A 222 10.88 7.05 12.79
CA VAL A 222 10.71 6.34 14.07
C VAL A 222 11.87 6.63 15.04
N LYS A 223 13.12 6.71 14.53
CA LYS A 223 14.30 6.99 15.36
C LYS A 223 14.41 8.43 15.85
N ASN A 224 13.73 9.37 15.18
CA ASN A 224 13.76 10.80 15.52
C ASN A 224 12.57 11.25 16.38
N LYS A 225 11.68 10.33 16.77
CA LYS A 225 10.56 10.53 17.71
C LYS A 225 10.97 10.06 19.12
#